data_816cdc5bbe7168a78bd52531a26b6fe3
#
_entry.id   816cdc5bbe7168a78bd52531a26b6fe3
#
_cell.length_a   1.000
_cell.length_b   1.000
_cell.length_c   1.000
_cell.angle_alpha   90.00
_cell.angle_beta   90.00
_cell.angle_gamma   90.00
#
_symmetry.space_group_name_H-M   'P 1'
#
loop_
_entity.id
_entity.type
_entity.pdbx_description
1 polymer ?
#
loop_
_entity_poly.entity_id
_entity_poly.type
_entity_poly.pdbx_seq_one_letter_code
_entity_poly.pdbx_strand_id
1 'polypeptide(L)'
;MKKIYLLFSLVFICSYSYADETGKQLAQESGCLACHSVKTKVLGPSYQDVAKKYKQDKMAKSMLVKKIKNGGKGNWGNVPMPPHPKLKEKDIEKIVTWILSI
;
A
#
# COMPACT_ATOMS: atom_id res chain seq x y z
N MET A 1 25.34 30.79 44.73
CA MET A 1 25.37 29.56 43.94
C MET A 1 24.09 29.49 43.11
N LYS A 2 24.21 29.69 41.81
CA LYS A 2 23.05 29.58 40.89
C LYS A 2 22.91 28.12 40.49
N LYS A 3 21.80 27.48 40.86
CA LYS A 3 21.50 26.13 40.38
C LYS A 3 21.00 26.27 38.95
N ILE A 4 21.77 25.75 38.00
CA ILE A 4 21.39 25.66 36.61
C ILE A 4 20.52 24.40 36.46
N TYR A 5 19.21 24.59 36.31
CA TYR A 5 18.32 23.50 35.94
C TYR A 5 18.42 23.30 34.44
N LEU A 6 19.14 22.25 34.04
CA LEU A 6 19.12 21.78 32.66
C LEU A 6 17.75 21.14 32.41
N LEU A 7 16.86 21.90 31.78
CA LEU A 7 15.62 21.36 31.21
C LEU A 7 15.99 20.47 30.04
N PHE A 8 16.03 19.17 30.29
CA PHE A 8 16.11 18.16 29.23
C PHE A 8 14.73 18.15 28.53
N SER A 9 14.63 18.95 27.45
CA SER A 9 13.46 18.90 26.57
C SER A 9 13.52 17.57 25.80
N LEU A 10 12.69 16.62 26.20
CA LEU A 10 12.54 15.34 25.51
C LEU A 10 11.80 15.64 24.19
N VAL A 11 12.57 15.83 23.12
CA VAL A 11 11.99 15.95 21.77
C VAL A 11 11.50 14.57 21.38
N PHE A 12 10.19 14.35 21.50
CA PHE A 12 9.53 13.17 20.98
C PHE A 12 9.52 13.30 19.46
N ILE A 13 10.52 12.72 18.79
CA ILE A 13 10.55 12.61 17.34
C ILE A 13 9.50 11.56 16.97
N CYS A 14 8.31 12.03 16.63
CA CYS A 14 7.28 11.19 16.05
C CYS A 14 7.77 10.81 14.65
N SER A 15 8.33 9.62 14.52
CA SER A 15 8.70 9.05 13.23
C SER A 15 7.41 8.73 12.48
N TYR A 16 6.91 9.71 11.72
CA TYR A 16 5.84 9.44 10.77
C TYR A 16 6.37 8.47 9.71
N SER A 17 5.67 7.37 9.56
CA SER A 17 5.97 6.36 8.54
C SER A 17 5.61 6.93 7.16
N TYR A 18 6.54 7.60 6.52
CA TYR A 18 6.36 8.15 5.16
C TYR A 18 6.05 7.08 4.10
N ALA A 19 6.29 5.80 4.41
CA ALA A 19 6.09 4.69 3.48
C ALA A 19 4.62 4.50 3.08
N ASP A 20 3.68 4.68 4.01
CA ASP A 20 2.25 4.46 3.76
C ASP A 20 1.65 5.54 2.85
N GLU A 21 2.03 6.79 3.05
CA GLU A 21 1.59 7.89 2.21
C GLU A 21 2.11 7.79 0.77
N THR A 22 3.37 7.35 0.61
CA THR A 22 3.98 7.18 -0.71
C THR A 22 3.29 6.09 -1.53
N GLY A 23 2.96 4.95 -0.93
CA GLY A 23 2.24 3.87 -1.59
C GLY A 23 0.84 4.29 -2.04
N LYS A 24 0.12 4.99 -1.18
CA LYS A 24 -1.21 5.56 -1.50
C LYS A 24 -1.13 6.55 -2.66
N GLN A 25 -0.19 7.48 -2.61
CA GLN A 25 0.00 8.48 -3.65
C GLN A 25 0.33 7.83 -5.00
N LEU A 26 1.25 6.86 -5.00
CA LEU A 26 1.59 6.11 -6.20
C LEU A 26 0.39 5.37 -6.79
N ALA A 27 -0.45 4.76 -5.95
CA ALA A 27 -1.68 4.12 -6.40
C ALA A 27 -2.65 5.11 -7.05
N GLN A 28 -2.81 6.29 -6.47
CA GLN A 28 -3.65 7.35 -7.04
C GLN A 28 -3.12 7.82 -8.39
N GLU A 29 -1.84 8.12 -8.48
CA GLU A 29 -1.20 8.59 -9.70
C GLU A 29 -1.17 7.54 -10.81
N SER A 30 -1.14 6.27 -10.45
CA SER A 30 -1.11 5.14 -11.39
C SER A 30 -2.50 4.70 -11.87
N GLY A 31 -3.56 5.37 -11.44
CA GLY A 31 -4.93 5.08 -11.87
C GLY A 31 -5.58 3.88 -11.21
N CYS A 32 -5.01 3.33 -10.15
CA CYS A 32 -5.54 2.15 -9.45
C CYS A 32 -6.96 2.40 -8.90
N LEU A 33 -7.24 3.63 -8.47
CA LEU A 33 -8.52 3.99 -7.87
C LEU A 33 -9.65 4.18 -8.89
N ALA A 34 -9.38 4.03 -10.19
CA ALA A 34 -10.43 3.93 -11.21
C ALA A 34 -11.22 2.61 -11.10
N CYS A 35 -10.57 1.53 -10.66
CA CYS A 35 -11.16 0.20 -10.54
C CYS A 35 -11.20 -0.33 -9.11
N HIS A 36 -10.43 0.23 -8.21
CA HIS A 36 -10.40 -0.12 -6.79
C HIS A 36 -10.80 1.06 -5.91
N SER A 37 -11.39 0.74 -4.76
CA SER A 37 -11.61 1.68 -3.68
C SER A 37 -11.00 1.11 -2.39
N VAL A 38 -10.75 1.96 -1.41
CA VAL A 38 -10.21 1.49 -0.12
C VAL A 38 -11.21 0.60 0.61
N LYS A 39 -12.48 0.99 0.65
CA LYS A 39 -13.52 0.34 1.47
C LYS A 39 -14.59 -0.40 0.67
N THR A 40 -14.78 -0.07 -0.59
CA THR A 40 -15.92 -0.54 -1.39
C THR A 40 -15.44 -1.27 -2.63
N LYS A 41 -16.11 -2.35 -2.98
CA LYS A 41 -15.90 -3.03 -4.26
C LYS A 41 -16.40 -2.13 -5.41
N VAL A 42 -15.58 -1.95 -6.43
CA VAL A 42 -15.96 -1.30 -7.69
C VAL A 42 -15.88 -2.35 -8.81
N LEU A 43 -14.95 -2.23 -9.75
CA LEU A 43 -14.65 -3.30 -10.72
C LEU A 43 -13.74 -4.37 -10.10
N GLY A 44 -12.76 -3.95 -9.32
CA GLY A 44 -11.90 -4.82 -8.54
C GLY A 44 -12.30 -4.84 -7.06
N PRO A 45 -11.68 -5.73 -6.27
CA PRO A 45 -11.93 -5.81 -4.84
C PRO A 45 -11.50 -4.52 -4.13
N SER A 46 -12.14 -4.23 -2.99
CA SER A 46 -11.65 -3.15 -2.11
C SER A 46 -10.26 -3.49 -1.57
N TYR A 47 -9.45 -2.49 -1.30
CA TYR A 47 -8.14 -2.72 -0.69
C TYR A 47 -8.24 -3.29 0.72
N GLN A 48 -9.31 -2.95 1.44
CA GLN A 48 -9.61 -3.56 2.74
C GLN A 48 -9.79 -5.08 2.64
N ASP A 49 -10.52 -5.55 1.63
CA ASP A 49 -10.74 -6.98 1.41
C ASP A 49 -9.45 -7.68 0.96
N VAL A 50 -8.64 -7.02 0.13
CA VAL A 50 -7.32 -7.54 -0.27
C VAL A 50 -6.43 -7.69 0.96
N ALA A 51 -6.33 -6.67 1.79
CA ALA A 51 -5.54 -6.71 3.01
C ALA A 51 -6.02 -7.81 3.96
N LYS A 52 -7.33 -7.93 4.16
CA LYS A 52 -7.92 -8.95 5.02
C LYS A 52 -7.61 -10.37 4.53
N LYS A 53 -7.69 -10.60 3.22
CA LYS A 53 -7.42 -11.93 2.63
C LYS A 53 -5.96 -12.33 2.77
N TYR A 54 -5.03 -11.39 2.59
CA TYR A 54 -3.61 -11.68 2.43
C TYR A 54 -2.73 -11.27 3.60
N LYS A 55 -3.28 -10.68 4.64
CA LYS A 55 -2.52 -10.09 5.76
C LYS A 55 -1.55 -11.06 6.44
N GLN A 56 -1.88 -12.34 6.49
CA GLN A 56 -1.05 -13.36 7.14
C GLN A 56 -0.29 -14.26 6.15
N ASP A 57 -0.43 -14.00 4.87
CA ASP A 57 0.26 -14.74 3.84
C ASP A 57 1.61 -14.09 3.54
N LYS A 58 2.69 -14.79 3.89
CA LYS A 58 4.07 -14.31 3.68
C LYS A 58 4.44 -14.17 2.21
N MET A 59 3.75 -14.88 1.31
CA MET A 59 4.00 -14.86 -0.13
C MET A 59 3.14 -13.81 -0.86
N ALA A 60 2.20 -13.20 -0.16
CA ALA A 60 1.22 -12.30 -0.77
C ALA A 60 1.87 -11.10 -1.43
N LYS A 61 2.86 -10.49 -0.80
CA LYS A 61 3.54 -9.30 -1.35
C LYS A 61 4.13 -9.59 -2.73
N SER A 62 4.88 -10.66 -2.86
CA SER A 62 5.49 -11.07 -4.14
C SER A 62 4.43 -11.40 -5.20
N MET A 63 3.38 -12.12 -4.82
CA MET A 63 2.27 -12.47 -5.70
C MET A 63 1.52 -11.23 -6.19
N LEU A 64 1.21 -10.30 -5.30
CA LEU A 64 0.48 -9.07 -5.64
C LEU A 64 1.31 -8.13 -6.51
N VAL A 65 2.62 -8.05 -6.29
CA VAL A 65 3.53 -7.30 -7.16
C VAL A 65 3.47 -7.84 -8.60
N LYS A 66 3.54 -9.15 -8.77
CA LYS A 66 3.41 -9.78 -10.09
C LYS A 66 2.04 -9.54 -10.71
N LYS A 67 0.98 -9.60 -9.92
CA LYS A 67 -0.40 -9.36 -10.37
C LYS A 67 -0.56 -7.94 -10.90
N ILE A 68 -0.05 -6.95 -10.23
CA ILE A 68 -0.09 -5.56 -10.70
C ILE A 68 0.70 -5.40 -11.99
N LYS A 69 1.89 -5.93 -12.05
CA LYS A 69 2.77 -5.81 -13.22
C LYS A 69 2.20 -6.49 -14.45
N ASN A 70 1.72 -7.70 -14.30
CA ASN A 70 1.31 -8.58 -15.40
C ASN A 70 -0.20 -8.62 -15.64
N GLY A 71 -0.99 -8.12 -14.69
CA GLY A 71 -2.45 -8.24 -14.73
C GLY A 71 -2.93 -9.67 -14.48
N GLY A 72 -4.19 -9.89 -14.71
CA GLY A 72 -4.81 -11.20 -14.63
C GLY A 72 -6.21 -11.18 -14.01
N LYS A 73 -6.79 -12.37 -13.87
CA LYS A 73 -8.13 -12.58 -13.32
C LYS A 73 -8.20 -13.90 -12.54
N GLY A 74 -9.30 -14.13 -11.87
CA GLY A 74 -9.66 -15.40 -11.25
C GLY A 74 -9.70 -15.38 -9.73
N ASN A 75 -8.76 -14.72 -9.05
CA ASN A 75 -8.73 -14.69 -7.58
C ASN A 75 -9.92 -13.91 -6.99
N TRP A 76 -10.44 -12.95 -7.73
CA TRP A 76 -11.53 -12.07 -7.33
C TRP A 76 -12.68 -12.04 -8.35
N GLY A 77 -12.80 -13.07 -9.18
CA GLY A 77 -13.81 -13.18 -10.22
C GLY A 77 -13.25 -13.09 -11.63
N ASN A 78 -14.12 -12.86 -12.61
CA ASN A 78 -13.80 -12.95 -14.03
C ASN A 78 -13.39 -11.63 -14.67
N VAL A 79 -13.56 -10.50 -13.98
CA VAL A 79 -13.15 -9.20 -14.50
C VAL A 79 -11.61 -9.13 -14.49
N PRO A 80 -10.96 -8.96 -15.65
CA PRO A 80 -9.52 -8.92 -15.71
C PRO A 80 -8.99 -7.58 -15.19
N MET A 81 -7.90 -7.64 -14.42
CA MET A 81 -7.10 -6.49 -14.08
C MET A 81 -6.07 -6.27 -15.20
N PRO A 82 -5.99 -5.07 -15.82
CA PRO A 82 -5.00 -4.81 -16.84
C PRO A 82 -3.58 -4.79 -16.26
N PRO A 83 -2.56 -5.12 -17.07
CA PRO A 83 -1.18 -5.02 -16.64
C PRO A 83 -0.71 -3.56 -16.53
N HIS A 84 0.32 -3.35 -15.71
CA HIS A 84 0.99 -2.05 -15.54
C HIS A 84 2.48 -2.17 -15.87
N PRO A 85 2.85 -2.41 -17.13
CA PRO A 85 4.23 -2.72 -17.52
C PRO A 85 5.18 -1.52 -17.36
N LYS A 86 4.66 -0.31 -17.33
CA LYS A 86 5.45 0.92 -17.20
C LYS A 86 5.78 1.29 -15.75
N LEU A 87 5.10 0.69 -14.77
CA LEU A 87 5.40 0.93 -13.36
C LEU A 87 6.70 0.23 -12.97
N LYS A 88 7.55 0.97 -12.27
CA LYS A 88 8.78 0.41 -11.69
C LYS A 88 8.42 -0.58 -10.58
N GLU A 89 9.16 -1.66 -10.49
CA GLU A 89 8.92 -2.69 -9.47
C GLU A 89 8.96 -2.13 -8.05
N LYS A 90 9.90 -1.23 -7.76
CA LYS A 90 9.96 -0.55 -6.46
C LYS A 90 8.69 0.25 -6.12
N ASP A 91 8.08 0.88 -7.11
CA ASP A 91 6.85 1.63 -6.92
C ASP A 91 5.66 0.68 -6.70
N ILE A 92 5.60 -0.42 -7.42
CA ILE A 92 4.61 -1.47 -7.20
C ILE A 92 4.74 -2.06 -5.80
N GLU A 93 5.96 -2.32 -5.34
CA GLU A 93 6.20 -2.82 -3.98
C GLU A 93 5.69 -1.84 -2.91
N LYS A 94 5.88 -0.55 -3.10
CA LYS A 94 5.35 0.47 -2.19
C LYS A 94 3.82 0.49 -2.17
N ILE A 95 3.19 0.37 -3.33
CA ILE A 95 1.73 0.27 -3.46
C ILE A 95 1.23 -0.96 -2.69
N VAL A 96 1.82 -2.13 -2.91
CA VAL A 96 1.44 -3.37 -2.24
C VAL A 96 1.64 -3.28 -0.74
N THR A 97 2.76 -2.72 -0.30
CA THR A 97 3.02 -2.51 1.13
C THR A 97 1.94 -1.64 1.77
N TRP A 98 1.54 -0.57 1.10
CA TRP A 98 0.44 0.26 1.58
C TRP A 98 -0.89 -0.51 1.63
N ILE A 99 -1.25 -1.24 0.57
CA ILE A 99 -2.49 -2.03 0.54
C ILE A 99 -2.53 -3.03 1.71
N LEU A 100 -1.45 -3.75 1.94
CA LEU A 100 -1.38 -4.75 3.01
C LEU A 100 -1.32 -4.13 4.41
N SER A 101 -1.12 -2.83 4.53
CA SER A 101 -1.12 -2.09 5.80
C SER A 101 -2.52 -1.61 6.22
N ILE A 102 -3.49 -1.69 5.35
CA ILE A 102 -4.86 -1.20 5.58
C ILE A 102 -5.61 -2.00 6.67
#